data_84e3aa43421b9458135c932b51ae5298
#
_entry.id   84e3aa43421b9458135c932b51ae5298
#
_cell.length_a   1.000
_cell.length_b   1.000
_cell.length_c   1.000
_cell.angle_alpha   90.00
_cell.angle_beta   90.00
_cell.angle_gamma   90.00
#
_symmetry.space_group_name_H-M   'P 1'
#
loop_
_entity.id
_entity.type
_entity.pdbx_description
1 polymer ?
#
loop_
_entity_poly.entity_id
_entity_poly.type
_entity_poly.pdbx_seq_one_letter_code
_entity_poly.pdbx_strand_id
1 'polypeptide(L)'
;MEDIEILKMKVHDLIKDEKERKIILEKIDNGKTFNFNSGYATVDKAWQKFFKMDKLYDIKNDMTVYQDIVKNNISYLDDLAIMYFGAKINYKELFNNIDKTAKSLEEYGIKKGDYVTVCCAGIPELIYTVYALAKIGAIANLMAPYFDSKQMTDRINDCESKTLIVMDKFYPQIKESINNSSINNIIVIPTLNSSPLKYLPSKNKIKLNYINETWWNQFVKDGKNRAIPNTFKYEKDYPFCMVYSSGTTGASKAIVLTHDSFQYSVLSYDANTIDIFRGQKMYQIVPPWYSTGLNTSIHLPLHSGVIIFQDPRFERDVFVKNIIKQQVDYAIAPTSMYEGFLDESLIKGKKLVGLANPFEGGEALSTEVKEKIENNWKRMGCDTTLRVAYGQCECGAQATSQSQNIRHPEGSVGIPIPGVTIGIFDDEFNELKYYERGNILIDTPCGMKGYYNKPKETDEYFYYDKYNRKWSCTGDIGYMNENGDLFVEGRKEDFTFVNDKKIYNFDIENAIKSEQDIKMCDCIGKPNEKGNKELGLHLIFTEMYSKLYANDRNKLINRFCELQEIIYKKYKNIDMVPEYFKVRESFPYKPSGKRDIENLGKETENFIYVDKSYLKQNPLIKKKK
;
A
#
# COMPACT_ATOMS: atom_id res chain seq x y z
N MET A 1 -17.92 -3.52 18.09
CA MET A 1 -19.30 -2.98 17.81
C MET A 1 -19.25 -1.51 18.10
N GLU A 2 -19.83 -0.70 17.24
CA GLU A 2 -20.14 0.65 17.64
C GLU A 2 -21.20 0.56 18.74
N ASP A 3 -20.97 1.27 19.82
CA ASP A 3 -21.95 1.38 20.89
C ASP A 3 -23.22 1.99 20.29
N ILE A 4 -24.36 1.35 20.49
CA ILE A 4 -25.68 1.83 20.00
C ILE A 4 -25.93 3.25 20.51
N GLU A 5 -25.48 3.58 21.71
CA GLU A 5 -25.60 4.91 22.28
C GLU A 5 -24.75 5.94 21.49
N ILE A 6 -23.53 5.57 21.08
CA ILE A 6 -22.70 6.43 20.21
C ILE A 6 -23.40 6.66 18.85
N LEU A 7 -23.97 5.61 18.25
CA LEU A 7 -24.71 5.73 16.99
C LEU A 7 -25.91 6.69 17.16
N LYS A 8 -26.67 6.58 18.23
CA LYS A 8 -27.79 7.49 18.54
C LYS A 8 -27.32 8.93 18.73
N MET A 9 -26.22 9.14 19.45
CA MET A 9 -25.62 10.47 19.63
C MET A 9 -25.24 11.09 18.28
N LYS A 10 -24.59 10.34 17.40
CA LYS A 10 -24.26 10.79 16.03
C LYS A 10 -25.51 11.18 15.23
N VAL A 11 -26.56 10.38 15.31
CA VAL A 11 -27.84 10.69 14.65
C VAL A 11 -28.39 12.01 15.15
N HIS A 12 -28.36 12.27 16.45
CA HIS A 12 -28.78 13.55 17.02
C HIS A 12 -27.96 14.74 16.53
N ASP A 13 -26.65 14.54 16.39
CA ASP A 13 -25.72 15.61 16.03
C ASP A 13 -25.75 15.96 14.54
N LEU A 14 -25.81 14.94 13.67
CA LEU A 14 -25.67 15.09 12.23
C LEU A 14 -27.02 15.33 11.53
N ILE A 15 -28.10 14.69 11.99
CA ILE A 15 -29.41 14.76 11.35
C ILE A 15 -30.23 15.91 11.92
N LYS A 16 -30.31 17.01 11.17
CA LYS A 16 -31.01 18.24 11.62
C LYS A 16 -32.51 18.17 11.45
N ASP A 17 -33.00 17.44 10.43
CA ASP A 17 -34.43 17.22 10.24
C ASP A 17 -35.00 16.31 11.34
N GLU A 18 -35.97 16.80 12.08
CA GLU A 18 -36.55 16.12 13.24
C GLU A 18 -37.30 14.84 12.86
N LYS A 19 -37.99 14.85 11.70
CA LYS A 19 -38.75 13.69 11.23
C LYS A 19 -37.81 12.58 10.79
N GLU A 20 -36.80 12.92 10.02
CA GLU A 20 -35.76 11.98 9.56
C GLU A 20 -35.03 11.39 10.76
N ARG A 21 -34.57 12.23 11.69
CA ARG A 21 -33.90 11.80 12.93
C ARG A 21 -34.76 10.81 13.72
N LYS A 22 -36.04 11.09 13.91
CA LYS A 22 -36.96 10.19 14.62
C LYS A 22 -37.09 8.84 13.94
N ILE A 23 -37.23 8.81 12.61
CA ILE A 23 -37.31 7.57 11.82
C ILE A 23 -36.04 6.73 11.99
N ILE A 24 -34.85 7.36 11.96
CA ILE A 24 -33.57 6.64 12.12
C ILE A 24 -33.47 6.07 13.54
N LEU A 25 -33.76 6.86 14.57
CA LEU A 25 -33.72 6.40 15.97
C LEU A 25 -34.68 5.23 16.22
N GLU A 26 -35.90 5.27 15.68
CA GLU A 26 -36.85 4.15 15.75
C GLU A 26 -36.31 2.88 15.07
N LYS A 27 -35.59 3.01 13.95
CA LYS A 27 -34.92 1.86 13.30
C LYS A 27 -33.80 1.29 14.18
N ILE A 28 -33.02 2.14 14.83
CA ILE A 28 -31.95 1.72 15.76
C ILE A 28 -32.58 1.00 16.98
N ASP A 29 -33.64 1.54 17.57
CA ASP A 29 -34.33 0.91 18.69
C ASP A 29 -34.93 -0.45 18.32
N ASN A 30 -35.27 -0.65 17.05
CA ASN A 30 -35.73 -1.92 16.48
C ASN A 30 -34.57 -2.83 16.02
N GLY A 31 -33.34 -2.55 16.42
CA GLY A 31 -32.15 -3.40 16.20
C GLY A 31 -31.45 -3.23 14.85
N LYS A 32 -31.80 -2.21 14.04
CA LYS A 32 -31.06 -1.89 12.83
C LYS A 32 -29.79 -1.13 13.17
N THR A 33 -28.64 -1.52 12.62
CA THR A 33 -27.32 -0.95 12.93
C THR A 33 -26.61 -0.30 11.76
N PHE A 34 -27.19 -0.38 10.54
CA PHE A 34 -26.61 0.20 9.31
C PHE A 34 -27.68 0.47 8.25
N ASN A 35 -27.30 1.21 7.18
CA ASN A 35 -28.11 1.49 5.99
C ASN A 35 -29.41 2.27 6.31
N PHE A 36 -29.23 3.44 6.95
CA PHE A 36 -30.36 4.30 7.38
C PHE A 36 -30.81 5.32 6.33
N ASN A 37 -29.96 5.63 5.32
CA ASN A 37 -30.09 6.72 4.34
C ASN A 37 -30.03 8.11 4.99
N SER A 38 -29.12 8.29 5.93
CA SER A 38 -28.91 9.57 6.63
C SER A 38 -28.15 10.61 5.81
N GLY A 39 -27.48 10.16 4.76
CA GLY A 39 -26.54 10.97 3.97
C GLY A 39 -25.13 11.00 4.51
N TYR A 40 -24.86 10.37 5.67
CA TYR A 40 -23.54 10.34 6.31
C TYR A 40 -22.97 8.91 6.35
N ALA A 41 -21.78 8.76 5.83
CA ALA A 41 -21.14 7.45 5.69
C ALA A 41 -20.95 6.72 7.03
N THR A 42 -20.55 7.45 8.09
CA THR A 42 -20.27 6.85 9.40
C THR A 42 -21.54 6.46 10.18
N VAL A 43 -22.70 6.99 9.80
CA VAL A 43 -24.01 6.61 10.33
C VAL A 43 -24.59 5.45 9.53
N ASP A 44 -24.59 5.58 8.20
CA ASP A 44 -25.26 4.63 7.32
C ASP A 44 -24.50 3.31 7.19
N LYS A 45 -23.17 3.34 7.13
CA LYS A 45 -22.32 2.16 6.95
C LYS A 45 -22.87 1.18 5.90
N ALA A 46 -23.30 1.74 4.76
CA ALA A 46 -24.04 1.02 3.72
C ALA A 46 -23.31 -0.23 3.18
N TRP A 47 -21.97 -0.24 3.26
CA TRP A 47 -21.12 -1.37 2.85
C TRP A 47 -21.26 -2.60 3.75
N GLN A 48 -21.71 -2.47 5.01
CA GLN A 48 -21.86 -3.61 5.93
C GLN A 48 -22.88 -4.66 5.44
N LYS A 49 -23.81 -4.26 4.59
CA LYS A 49 -24.78 -5.21 3.96
C LYS A 49 -24.12 -6.31 3.14
N PHE A 50 -22.87 -6.12 2.74
CA PHE A 50 -22.13 -7.08 1.93
C PHE A 50 -21.28 -8.06 2.75
N PHE A 51 -21.19 -7.89 4.07
CA PHE A 51 -20.34 -8.70 4.94
C PHE A 51 -21.06 -9.90 5.55
N LYS A 52 -20.29 -10.89 5.95
CA LYS A 52 -20.73 -12.00 6.79
C LYS A 52 -20.79 -11.50 8.24
N MET A 53 -21.89 -10.88 8.62
CA MET A 53 -22.03 -10.14 9.88
C MET A 53 -21.84 -11.00 11.12
N ASP A 54 -22.23 -12.29 11.08
CA ASP A 54 -21.96 -13.27 12.13
C ASP A 54 -20.47 -13.40 12.41
N LYS A 55 -19.64 -13.39 11.38
CA LYS A 55 -18.19 -13.44 11.50
C LYS A 55 -17.58 -12.14 12.01
N LEU A 56 -18.13 -11.00 11.59
CA LEU A 56 -17.64 -9.69 12.01
C LEU A 56 -17.76 -9.47 13.53
N TYR A 57 -18.83 -9.95 14.15
CA TYR A 57 -19.05 -9.81 15.59
C TYR A 57 -18.15 -10.74 16.44
N ASP A 58 -17.60 -11.78 15.85
CA ASP A 58 -16.75 -12.76 16.53
C ASP A 58 -15.25 -12.42 16.47
N ILE A 59 -14.87 -11.30 15.82
CA ILE A 59 -13.47 -10.90 15.74
C ILE A 59 -12.95 -10.54 17.13
N LYS A 60 -12.21 -11.47 17.71
CA LYS A 60 -11.50 -11.29 19.00
C LYS A 60 -10.04 -11.62 18.77
N ASN A 61 -9.16 -10.68 19.08
CA ASN A 61 -7.74 -10.95 19.10
C ASN A 61 -7.26 -11.23 20.53
N ASP A 62 -6.74 -12.43 20.73
CA ASP A 62 -6.16 -12.91 21.99
C ASP A 62 -4.83 -13.66 21.77
N MET A 63 -4.21 -13.49 20.60
CA MET A 63 -3.01 -14.21 20.21
C MET A 63 -2.03 -13.37 19.40
N THR A 64 -0.77 -13.79 19.41
CA THR A 64 0.27 -13.22 18.54
C THR A 64 0.16 -13.76 17.13
N VAL A 65 0.78 -13.07 16.15
CA VAL A 65 0.84 -13.54 14.75
C VAL A 65 1.49 -14.93 14.62
N TYR A 66 2.42 -15.29 15.51
CA TYR A 66 3.01 -16.64 15.54
C TYR A 66 2.01 -17.68 16.04
N GLN A 67 1.31 -17.40 17.14
CA GLN A 67 0.28 -18.31 17.69
C GLN A 67 -0.85 -18.55 16.68
N ASP A 68 -1.23 -17.52 15.93
CA ASP A 68 -2.25 -17.60 14.88
C ASP A 68 -1.87 -18.60 13.78
N ILE A 69 -0.70 -18.44 13.16
CA ILE A 69 -0.30 -19.35 12.09
C ILE A 69 -0.11 -20.79 12.58
N VAL A 70 0.30 -20.99 13.82
CA VAL A 70 0.38 -22.34 14.42
C VAL A 70 -1.03 -22.91 14.62
N LYS A 71 -1.94 -22.16 15.24
CA LYS A 71 -3.33 -22.58 15.47
C LYS A 71 -4.02 -23.04 14.19
N ASN A 72 -3.88 -22.25 13.14
CA ASN A 72 -4.58 -22.51 11.86
C ASN A 72 -3.95 -23.64 11.03
N ASN A 73 -2.69 -24.02 11.32
CA ASN A 73 -1.98 -24.98 10.44
C ASN A 73 -1.42 -26.21 11.15
N ILE A 74 -1.56 -26.32 12.49
CA ILE A 74 -1.02 -27.47 13.24
C ILE A 74 -1.66 -28.80 12.81
N SER A 75 -2.89 -28.79 12.33
CA SER A 75 -3.59 -29.97 11.81
C SER A 75 -3.27 -30.25 10.33
N TYR A 76 -2.47 -29.42 9.67
CA TYR A 76 -2.16 -29.44 8.24
C TYR A 76 -0.64 -29.37 7.99
N LEU A 77 0.14 -30.06 8.80
CA LEU A 77 1.61 -29.97 8.79
C LEU A 77 2.25 -30.39 7.46
N ASP A 78 1.62 -31.28 6.72
CA ASP A 78 2.12 -31.77 5.43
C ASP A 78 1.68 -30.89 4.26
N ASP A 79 0.73 -29.96 4.47
CA ASP A 79 0.31 -29.00 3.46
C ASP A 79 1.46 -28.05 3.10
N LEU A 80 1.50 -27.67 1.82
CA LEU A 80 2.51 -26.75 1.31
C LEU A 80 2.26 -25.32 1.80
N ALA A 81 3.27 -24.70 2.37
CA ALA A 81 3.24 -23.33 2.86
C ALA A 81 3.97 -22.36 1.91
N ILE A 82 5.15 -22.75 1.39
CA ILE A 82 6.00 -21.84 0.59
C ILE A 82 6.54 -22.58 -0.64
N MET A 83 6.57 -21.87 -1.77
CA MET A 83 7.28 -22.24 -2.99
C MET A 83 8.36 -21.20 -3.29
N TYR A 84 9.62 -21.64 -3.47
CA TYR A 84 10.75 -20.74 -3.69
C TYR A 84 11.80 -21.36 -4.60
N PHE A 85 11.99 -20.88 -5.82
CA PHE A 85 12.98 -21.35 -6.80
C PHE A 85 13.12 -22.88 -6.86
N GLY A 86 12.00 -23.59 -6.94
CA GLY A 86 11.94 -25.05 -6.99
C GLY A 86 11.86 -25.75 -5.63
N ALA A 87 12.11 -25.05 -4.53
CA ALA A 87 11.83 -25.56 -3.19
C ALA A 87 10.32 -25.59 -2.94
N LYS A 88 9.88 -26.60 -2.20
CA LYS A 88 8.53 -26.76 -1.68
C LYS A 88 8.66 -26.99 -0.18
N ILE A 89 8.21 -26.03 0.63
CA ILE A 89 8.33 -26.04 2.09
C ILE A 89 6.94 -26.21 2.66
N ASN A 90 6.70 -27.31 3.38
CA ASN A 90 5.44 -27.57 4.07
C ASN A 90 5.40 -26.88 5.46
N TYR A 91 4.24 -26.89 6.12
CA TYR A 91 4.08 -26.26 7.44
C TYR A 91 4.97 -26.89 8.52
N LYS A 92 5.22 -28.20 8.48
CA LYS A 92 6.15 -28.87 9.40
C LYS A 92 7.56 -28.35 9.25
N GLU A 93 8.04 -28.19 8.04
CA GLU A 93 9.35 -27.63 7.74
C GLU A 93 9.42 -26.14 8.09
N LEU A 94 8.36 -25.37 7.80
CA LEU A 94 8.23 -23.97 8.17
C LEU A 94 8.39 -23.78 9.70
N PHE A 95 7.60 -24.47 10.50
CA PHE A 95 7.66 -24.35 11.95
C PHE A 95 9.00 -24.82 12.52
N ASN A 96 9.56 -25.92 12.00
CA ASN A 96 10.90 -26.37 12.40
C ASN A 96 12.00 -25.32 12.10
N ASN A 97 11.91 -24.62 10.97
CA ASN A 97 12.87 -23.59 10.63
C ASN A 97 12.68 -22.32 11.47
N ILE A 98 11.43 -21.96 11.80
CA ILE A 98 11.14 -20.88 12.77
C ILE A 98 11.75 -21.23 14.13
N ASP A 99 11.59 -22.46 14.61
CA ASP A 99 12.14 -22.91 15.90
C ASP A 99 13.67 -22.89 15.92
N LYS A 100 14.32 -23.34 14.85
CA LYS A 100 15.79 -23.25 14.73
C LYS A 100 16.26 -21.80 14.73
N THR A 101 15.56 -20.93 14.02
CA THR A 101 15.86 -19.50 13.99
C THR A 101 15.70 -18.86 15.37
N ALA A 102 14.61 -19.17 16.09
CA ALA A 102 14.36 -18.66 17.42
C ALA A 102 15.46 -19.08 18.43
N LYS A 103 15.89 -20.35 18.36
CA LYS A 103 17.05 -20.83 19.16
C LYS A 103 18.32 -20.04 18.89
N SER A 104 18.59 -19.75 17.64
CA SER A 104 19.78 -19.01 17.23
C SER A 104 19.70 -17.53 17.62
N LEU A 105 18.50 -16.92 17.55
CA LEU A 105 18.30 -15.56 18.04
C LEU A 105 18.62 -15.43 19.53
N GLU A 106 18.14 -16.37 20.36
CA GLU A 106 18.50 -16.39 21.79
C GLU A 106 20.00 -16.69 22.04
N GLU A 107 20.67 -17.52 21.20
CA GLU A 107 22.13 -17.74 21.26
C GLU A 107 22.89 -16.45 21.06
N TYR A 108 22.40 -15.58 20.16
CA TYR A 108 22.96 -14.26 19.90
C TYR A 108 22.48 -13.17 20.88
N GLY A 109 21.80 -13.58 21.98
CA GLY A 109 21.40 -12.72 23.09
C GLY A 109 20.13 -11.91 22.85
N ILE A 110 19.38 -12.21 21.79
CA ILE A 110 18.13 -11.51 21.47
C ILE A 110 17.01 -12.02 22.40
N LYS A 111 16.27 -11.10 22.96
CA LYS A 111 15.21 -11.37 23.95
C LYS A 111 13.97 -10.49 23.68
N LYS A 112 12.91 -10.73 24.44
CA LYS A 112 11.68 -9.92 24.42
C LYS A 112 12.01 -8.43 24.51
N GLY A 113 11.42 -7.65 23.62
CA GLY A 113 11.55 -6.18 23.56
C GLY A 113 12.71 -5.68 22.71
N ASP A 114 13.67 -6.55 22.33
CA ASP A 114 14.77 -6.14 21.48
C ASP A 114 14.29 -5.91 20.04
N TYR A 115 14.85 -4.87 19.41
CA TYR A 115 14.65 -4.61 17.98
C TYR A 115 15.77 -5.27 17.16
N VAL A 116 15.38 -6.01 16.16
CA VAL A 116 16.30 -6.66 15.21
C VAL A 116 16.09 -6.06 13.83
N THR A 117 17.13 -5.46 13.26
CA THR A 117 17.07 -4.90 11.92
C THR A 117 17.11 -6.02 10.88
N VAL A 118 16.13 -6.04 9.99
CA VAL A 118 16.00 -7.04 8.92
C VAL A 118 15.91 -6.34 7.57
N CYS A 119 16.89 -6.58 6.71
CA CYS A 119 16.93 -6.02 5.35
C CYS A 119 16.94 -7.16 4.33
N CYS A 120 15.75 -7.69 4.03
CA CYS A 120 15.57 -8.85 3.16
C CYS A 120 14.37 -8.66 2.23
N ALA A 121 14.48 -9.16 1.00
CA ALA A 121 13.34 -9.33 0.11
C ALA A 121 12.50 -10.55 0.50
N GLY A 122 11.47 -10.86 -0.28
CA GLY A 122 10.60 -12.02 -0.06
C GLY A 122 11.31 -13.35 -0.30
N ILE A 123 11.96 -13.86 0.73
CA ILE A 123 12.63 -15.18 0.77
C ILE A 123 12.17 -15.96 2.00
N PRO A 124 12.28 -17.32 2.02
CA PRO A 124 11.83 -18.12 3.15
C PRO A 124 12.47 -17.73 4.49
N GLU A 125 13.74 -17.39 4.49
CA GLU A 125 14.50 -17.00 5.69
C GLU A 125 13.98 -15.70 6.33
N LEU A 126 13.40 -14.79 5.53
CA LEU A 126 12.70 -13.63 6.07
C LEU A 126 11.50 -14.09 6.91
N ILE A 127 10.70 -15.01 6.39
CA ILE A 127 9.53 -15.55 7.11
C ILE A 127 9.97 -16.24 8.39
N TYR A 128 11.01 -17.09 8.32
CA TYR A 128 11.57 -17.73 9.52
C TYR A 128 12.00 -16.70 10.56
N THR A 129 12.70 -15.64 10.13
CA THR A 129 13.19 -14.58 11.01
C THR A 129 12.05 -13.82 11.69
N VAL A 130 11.10 -13.32 10.92
CA VAL A 130 10.01 -12.48 11.44
C VAL A 130 9.14 -13.25 12.44
N TYR A 131 8.80 -14.51 12.12
CA TYR A 131 8.00 -15.35 13.03
C TYR A 131 8.80 -15.90 14.20
N ALA A 132 10.11 -16.09 14.07
CA ALA A 132 10.97 -16.43 15.21
C ALA A 132 11.09 -15.26 16.18
N LEU A 133 11.23 -14.02 15.70
CA LEU A 133 11.18 -12.80 16.52
C LEU A 133 9.83 -12.69 17.23
N ALA A 134 8.72 -12.87 16.52
CA ALA A 134 7.39 -12.87 17.12
C ALA A 134 7.22 -13.96 18.19
N LYS A 135 7.82 -15.15 17.97
CA LYS A 135 7.78 -16.28 18.92
C LYS A 135 8.46 -15.94 20.23
N ILE A 136 9.58 -15.21 20.22
CA ILE A 136 10.33 -14.84 21.43
C ILE A 136 9.96 -13.45 21.97
N GLY A 137 9.04 -12.72 21.32
CA GLY A 137 8.62 -11.37 21.70
C GLY A 137 9.62 -10.28 21.36
N ALA A 138 10.55 -10.52 20.43
CA ALA A 138 11.40 -9.49 19.82
C ALA A 138 10.71 -8.85 18.61
N ILE A 139 11.17 -7.68 18.21
CA ILE A 139 10.48 -6.81 17.26
C ILE A 139 11.31 -6.69 15.97
N ALA A 140 10.69 -6.96 14.82
CA ALA A 140 11.35 -6.83 13.53
C ALA A 140 11.39 -5.35 13.10
N ASN A 141 12.58 -4.78 12.91
CA ASN A 141 12.79 -3.48 12.28
C ASN A 141 13.05 -3.71 10.78
N LEU A 142 12.01 -3.61 9.94
CA LEU A 142 12.06 -3.98 8.52
C LEU A 142 12.54 -2.81 7.67
N MET A 143 13.73 -2.95 7.10
CA MET A 143 14.39 -1.88 6.37
C MET A 143 14.46 -2.15 4.87
N ALA A 144 14.15 -1.12 4.10
CA ALA A 144 14.32 -1.16 2.65
C ALA A 144 15.80 -1.00 2.26
N PRO A 145 16.29 -1.74 1.27
CA PRO A 145 17.71 -1.70 0.88
C PRO A 145 18.11 -0.40 0.16
N TYR A 146 17.15 0.41 -0.28
CA TYR A 146 17.41 1.65 -1.03
C TYR A 146 17.59 2.89 -0.13
N PHE A 147 17.50 2.76 1.19
CA PHE A 147 17.88 3.86 2.08
C PHE A 147 19.36 4.20 1.93
N ASP A 148 19.68 5.50 1.93
CA ASP A 148 21.08 5.92 1.95
C ASP A 148 21.76 5.59 3.29
N SER A 149 23.09 5.68 3.31
CA SER A 149 23.88 5.28 4.48
C SER A 149 23.48 6.01 5.75
N LYS A 150 23.21 7.32 5.68
CA LYS A 150 22.77 8.12 6.83
C LYS A 150 21.40 7.69 7.30
N GLN A 151 20.46 7.61 6.38
CA GLN A 151 19.10 7.17 6.69
C GLN A 151 19.06 5.80 7.37
N MET A 152 19.90 4.88 6.92
CA MET A 152 19.99 3.54 7.48
C MET A 152 20.60 3.56 8.89
N THR A 153 21.72 4.27 9.05
CA THR A 153 22.39 4.43 10.34
C THR A 153 21.46 5.05 11.39
N ASP A 154 20.79 6.15 11.03
CA ASP A 154 19.88 6.85 11.94
C ASP A 154 18.76 5.90 12.42
N ARG A 155 18.12 5.15 11.50
CA ARG A 155 17.03 4.21 11.85
C ARG A 155 17.47 3.04 12.71
N ILE A 156 18.67 2.54 12.50
CA ILE A 156 19.27 1.47 13.32
C ILE A 156 19.51 2.00 14.74
N ASN A 157 20.09 3.19 14.84
CA ASN A 157 20.43 3.80 16.11
C ASN A 157 19.20 4.24 16.90
N ASP A 158 18.17 4.76 16.23
CA ASP A 158 16.91 5.18 16.86
C ASP A 158 16.25 4.06 17.69
N CYS A 159 16.33 2.81 17.21
CA CYS A 159 15.78 1.66 17.92
C CYS A 159 16.86 0.81 18.63
N GLU A 160 18.07 1.31 18.73
CA GLU A 160 19.23 0.65 19.38
C GLU A 160 19.44 -0.81 18.95
N SER A 161 19.11 -1.13 17.70
CA SER A 161 19.24 -2.48 17.17
C SER A 161 20.70 -2.93 17.22
N LYS A 162 20.97 -4.09 17.85
CA LYS A 162 22.31 -4.67 17.96
C LYS A 162 22.60 -5.74 16.91
N THR A 163 21.56 -6.19 16.20
CA THR A 163 21.66 -7.28 15.23
C THR A 163 21.05 -6.88 13.92
N LEU A 164 21.79 -7.10 12.83
CA LEU A 164 21.35 -6.96 11.46
C LEU A 164 21.25 -8.35 10.81
N ILE A 165 20.08 -8.67 10.25
CA ILE A 165 19.88 -9.83 9.38
C ILE A 165 19.64 -9.32 7.97
N VAL A 166 20.50 -9.70 7.02
CA VAL A 166 20.53 -9.08 5.70
C VAL A 166 20.71 -10.10 4.59
N MET A 167 19.99 -9.91 3.48
CA MET A 167 20.19 -10.71 2.28
C MET A 167 21.53 -10.35 1.60
N ASP A 168 22.28 -11.35 1.14
CA ASP A 168 23.60 -11.20 0.52
C ASP A 168 23.63 -10.17 -0.62
N LYS A 169 22.56 -10.10 -1.39
CA LYS A 169 22.42 -9.14 -2.51
C LYS A 169 22.42 -7.68 -2.03
N PHE A 170 21.90 -7.40 -0.83
CA PHE A 170 21.79 -6.05 -0.28
C PHE A 170 22.99 -5.67 0.60
N TYR A 171 23.68 -6.67 1.16
CA TYR A 171 24.76 -6.45 2.11
C TYR A 171 25.87 -5.50 1.63
N PRO A 172 26.39 -5.59 0.37
CA PRO A 172 27.48 -4.72 -0.09
C PRO A 172 27.12 -3.23 -0.03
N GLN A 173 25.89 -2.86 -0.34
CA GLN A 173 25.47 -1.45 -0.39
C GLN A 173 25.18 -0.85 0.99
N ILE A 174 24.86 -1.69 1.99
CA ILE A 174 24.55 -1.22 3.34
C ILE A 174 25.71 -1.36 4.31
N LYS A 175 26.79 -2.02 3.90
CA LYS A 175 27.94 -2.30 4.74
C LYS A 175 28.58 -1.04 5.35
N GLU A 176 28.64 0.06 4.60
CA GLU A 176 29.19 1.33 5.10
C GLU A 176 28.32 1.96 6.19
N SER A 177 26.99 1.76 6.11
CA SER A 177 26.03 2.28 7.10
C SER A 177 26.20 1.65 8.48
N ILE A 178 26.77 0.45 8.54
CA ILE A 178 26.91 -0.32 9.77
C ILE A 178 28.03 0.22 10.65
N ASN A 179 29.10 0.78 10.06
CA ASN A 179 30.29 1.22 10.79
C ASN A 179 30.02 2.27 11.87
N ASN A 180 28.97 3.08 11.69
CA ASN A 180 28.58 4.15 12.62
C ASN A 180 27.25 3.83 13.33
N SER A 181 26.80 2.58 13.25
CA SER A 181 25.55 2.13 13.85
C SER A 181 25.76 1.36 15.16
N SER A 182 24.68 1.09 15.87
CA SER A 182 24.65 0.28 17.09
C SER A 182 24.81 -1.23 16.84
N ILE A 183 24.95 -1.69 15.60
CA ILE A 183 25.02 -3.10 15.22
C ILE A 183 26.30 -3.75 15.73
N ASN A 184 26.14 -4.87 16.43
CA ASN A 184 27.23 -5.71 16.92
C ASN A 184 27.31 -7.06 16.19
N ASN A 185 26.17 -7.57 15.68
CA ASN A 185 26.09 -8.86 15.01
C ASN A 185 25.48 -8.69 13.60
N ILE A 186 26.05 -9.33 12.61
CA ILE A 186 25.57 -9.30 11.23
C ILE A 186 25.39 -10.73 10.74
N ILE A 187 24.16 -11.09 10.40
CA ILE A 187 23.81 -12.38 9.82
C ILE A 187 23.48 -12.18 8.34
N VAL A 188 24.28 -12.76 7.47
CA VAL A 188 24.12 -12.65 6.01
C VAL A 188 23.41 -13.89 5.48
N ILE A 189 22.27 -13.69 4.82
CA ILE A 189 21.45 -14.74 4.24
C ILE A 189 21.80 -14.88 2.75
N PRO A 190 22.31 -16.04 2.28
CA PRO A 190 22.45 -16.28 0.85
C PRO A 190 21.06 -16.32 0.18
N THR A 191 20.87 -15.56 -0.89
CA THR A 191 19.59 -15.47 -1.62
C THR A 191 19.01 -16.84 -1.95
N LEU A 192 19.84 -17.81 -2.35
CA LEU A 192 19.37 -19.16 -2.72
C LEU A 192 19.45 -20.20 -1.60
N ASN A 193 19.59 -19.79 -0.33
CA ASN A 193 19.82 -20.71 0.78
C ASN A 193 18.77 -21.81 0.92
N SER A 194 17.48 -21.47 0.82
CA SER A 194 16.37 -22.46 0.86
C SER A 194 16.06 -23.09 -0.51
N SER A 195 16.78 -22.73 -1.58
CA SER A 195 16.56 -23.30 -2.91
C SER A 195 17.39 -24.56 -3.15
N PRO A 196 16.92 -25.54 -3.97
CA PRO A 196 17.77 -26.60 -4.51
C PRO A 196 18.98 -26.09 -5.29
N LEU A 197 18.90 -24.84 -5.78
CA LEU A 197 19.95 -24.16 -6.54
C LEU A 197 21.07 -23.57 -5.67
N LYS A 198 21.03 -23.73 -4.35
CA LYS A 198 22.02 -23.19 -3.39
C LYS A 198 23.47 -23.60 -3.65
N TYR A 199 23.66 -24.67 -4.40
CA TYR A 199 25.00 -25.17 -4.76
C TYR A 199 25.56 -24.54 -6.06
N LEU A 200 24.76 -23.73 -6.77
CA LEU A 200 25.26 -22.98 -7.92
C LEU A 200 26.24 -21.91 -7.45
N PRO A 201 27.38 -21.73 -8.15
CA PRO A 201 28.34 -20.70 -7.79
C PRO A 201 27.68 -19.33 -7.79
N SER A 202 27.72 -18.63 -6.68
CA SER A 202 27.32 -17.22 -6.63
C SER A 202 28.30 -16.39 -7.47
N LYS A 203 27.78 -15.55 -8.37
CA LYS A 203 28.60 -14.58 -9.11
C LYS A 203 29.24 -13.54 -8.18
N ASN A 204 28.64 -13.30 -7.03
CA ASN A 204 29.13 -12.36 -6.02
C ASN A 204 29.81 -13.14 -4.89
N LYS A 205 31.13 -13.21 -4.92
CA LYS A 205 31.92 -13.73 -3.80
C LYS A 205 31.99 -12.67 -2.70
N ILE A 206 30.98 -12.61 -1.84
CA ILE A 206 31.02 -11.79 -0.64
C ILE A 206 31.98 -12.43 0.33
N LYS A 207 33.01 -11.68 0.73
CA LYS A 207 33.91 -12.05 1.83
C LYS A 207 33.38 -11.37 3.10
N LEU A 208 33.11 -12.15 4.12
CA LEU A 208 32.86 -11.63 5.46
C LEU A 208 34.21 -11.29 6.08
N ASN A 209 34.41 -10.03 6.49
CA ASN A 209 35.70 -9.50 6.91
C ASN A 209 35.67 -9.00 8.37
N TYR A 210 34.53 -8.96 9.03
CA TYR A 210 34.39 -8.50 10.41
C TYR A 210 34.24 -9.69 11.37
N ILE A 211 34.73 -9.53 12.57
CA ILE A 211 34.71 -10.58 13.63
C ILE A 211 33.28 -11.05 13.94
N ASN A 212 32.29 -10.19 13.74
CA ASN A 212 30.88 -10.44 14.10
C ASN A 212 29.99 -10.69 12.88
N GLU A 213 30.56 -11.00 11.71
CA GLU A 213 29.81 -11.36 10.50
C GLU A 213 29.67 -12.88 10.41
N THR A 214 28.44 -13.35 10.26
CA THR A 214 28.11 -14.78 10.22
C THR A 214 27.19 -15.10 9.07
N TRP A 215 27.44 -16.20 8.36
CA TRP A 215 26.51 -16.73 7.38
C TRP A 215 25.31 -17.38 8.05
N TRP A 216 24.14 -17.27 7.44
CA TRP A 216 22.88 -17.84 7.93
C TRP A 216 23.00 -19.30 8.39
N ASN A 217 23.67 -20.15 7.61
CA ASN A 217 23.84 -21.56 7.96
C ASN A 217 24.68 -21.76 9.24
N GLN A 218 25.67 -20.92 9.48
CA GLN A 218 26.45 -20.96 10.71
C GLN A 218 25.62 -20.43 11.89
N PHE A 219 24.92 -19.30 11.71
CA PHE A 219 23.97 -18.76 12.68
C PHE A 219 22.95 -19.81 13.15
N VAL A 220 22.31 -20.54 12.21
CA VAL A 220 21.36 -21.63 12.56
C VAL A 220 22.06 -22.79 13.27
N LYS A 221 23.33 -23.08 12.94
CA LYS A 221 24.12 -24.13 13.57
C LYS A 221 24.53 -23.75 15.00
N ASP A 222 24.82 -22.50 15.27
CA ASP A 222 25.23 -22.00 16.60
C ASP A 222 24.13 -22.21 17.64
N GLY A 223 22.84 -21.99 17.25
CA GLY A 223 21.70 -22.24 18.12
C GLY A 223 21.30 -23.73 18.30
N LYS A 224 22.01 -24.67 17.64
CA LYS A 224 21.58 -26.09 17.59
C LYS A 224 21.36 -26.70 18.97
N ASN A 225 22.21 -26.40 19.94
CA ASN A 225 22.21 -27.03 21.26
C ASN A 225 21.26 -26.34 22.27
N ARG A 226 20.63 -25.22 21.91
CA ARG A 226 19.65 -24.58 22.75
C ARG A 226 18.32 -25.32 22.74
N ALA A 227 17.60 -25.22 23.84
CA ALA A 227 16.19 -25.63 23.89
C ALA A 227 15.35 -24.75 22.96
N ILE A 228 14.20 -25.23 22.54
CA ILE A 228 13.23 -24.40 21.80
C ILE A 228 12.67 -23.36 22.77
N PRO A 229 12.76 -22.06 22.44
CA PRO A 229 12.23 -20.99 23.29
C PRO A 229 10.75 -21.14 23.56
N ASN A 230 10.34 -20.73 24.75
CA ASN A 230 8.92 -20.60 25.06
C ASN A 230 8.26 -19.56 24.13
N THR A 231 7.05 -19.85 23.70
CA THR A 231 6.28 -18.90 22.89
C THR A 231 5.88 -17.70 23.75
N PHE A 232 6.18 -16.50 23.28
CA PHE A 232 5.75 -15.24 23.86
C PHE A 232 4.22 -15.23 24.01
N LYS A 233 3.75 -14.92 25.19
CA LYS A 233 2.31 -14.80 25.48
C LYS A 233 1.79 -13.49 24.91
N TYR A 234 0.60 -13.53 24.33
CA TYR A 234 -0.06 -12.33 23.83
C TYR A 234 -0.16 -11.24 24.92
N GLU A 235 0.18 -10.05 24.51
CA GLU A 235 -0.01 -8.81 25.27
C GLU A 235 -0.66 -7.80 24.30
N LYS A 236 -1.75 -7.18 24.75
CA LYS A 236 -2.48 -6.18 23.95
C LYS A 236 -1.56 -5.02 23.56
N ASP A 237 -1.68 -4.55 22.33
CA ASP A 237 -0.91 -3.44 21.77
C ASP A 237 0.62 -3.65 21.82
N TYR A 238 1.09 -4.91 21.94
CA TYR A 238 2.52 -5.21 21.93
C TYR A 238 3.09 -5.09 20.50
N PRO A 239 4.21 -4.37 20.30
CA PRO A 239 4.81 -4.21 18.99
C PRO A 239 5.22 -5.55 18.37
N PHE A 240 4.94 -5.72 17.10
CA PHE A 240 5.38 -6.86 16.29
C PHE A 240 6.50 -6.46 15.32
N CYS A 241 6.29 -5.38 14.59
CA CYS A 241 7.30 -4.90 13.64
C CYS A 241 7.24 -3.38 13.47
N MET A 242 8.31 -2.85 12.90
CA MET A 242 8.36 -1.50 12.34
C MET A 242 8.56 -1.57 10.84
N VAL A 243 7.80 -0.76 10.12
CA VAL A 243 7.96 -0.46 8.70
C VAL A 243 8.14 1.04 8.52
N TYR A 244 8.55 1.48 7.34
CA TYR A 244 8.81 2.90 7.13
C TYR A 244 7.88 3.49 6.09
N SER A 245 7.34 4.69 6.38
CA SER A 245 6.57 5.44 5.41
C SER A 245 7.44 5.81 4.21
N SER A 246 6.85 5.90 3.02
CA SER A 246 7.58 6.25 1.79
C SER A 246 8.03 7.72 1.73
N GLY A 247 7.64 8.55 2.71
CA GLY A 247 7.98 9.97 2.83
C GLY A 247 7.85 10.74 1.51
N THR A 248 6.66 11.25 1.21
CA THR A 248 6.47 12.11 0.02
C THR A 248 7.00 13.52 0.24
N THR A 249 6.98 14.01 1.48
CA THR A 249 7.22 15.42 1.85
C THR A 249 8.29 15.60 2.95
N GLY A 250 8.92 14.52 3.44
CA GLY A 250 9.87 14.63 4.55
C GLY A 250 10.63 13.35 4.85
N ALA A 251 11.38 13.33 5.95
CA ALA A 251 12.07 12.14 6.42
C ALA A 251 11.07 11.00 6.69
N SER A 252 11.32 9.83 6.12
CA SER A 252 10.51 8.63 6.35
C SER A 252 10.40 8.33 7.83
N LYS A 253 9.19 8.06 8.33
CA LYS A 253 8.87 7.80 9.73
C LYS A 253 8.78 6.30 9.99
N ALA A 254 9.26 5.83 11.14
CA ALA A 254 9.11 4.45 11.57
C ALA A 254 7.70 4.22 12.14
N ILE A 255 6.92 3.38 11.50
CA ILE A 255 5.54 3.03 11.83
C ILE A 255 5.56 1.78 12.67
N VAL A 256 5.10 1.85 13.91
CA VAL A 256 5.02 0.70 14.82
C VAL A 256 3.69 -0.03 14.62
N LEU A 257 3.76 -1.26 14.14
CA LEU A 257 2.61 -2.16 13.98
C LEU A 257 2.64 -3.22 15.08
N THR A 258 1.48 -3.53 15.63
CA THR A 258 1.32 -4.47 16.74
C THR A 258 0.87 -5.84 16.24
N HIS A 259 0.90 -6.85 17.10
CA HIS A 259 0.24 -8.13 16.82
C HIS A 259 -1.25 -7.93 16.52
N ASP A 260 -1.90 -7.01 17.26
CA ASP A 260 -3.31 -6.67 17.05
C ASP A 260 -3.57 -6.10 15.66
N SER A 261 -2.72 -5.16 15.20
CA SER A 261 -2.85 -4.56 13.86
C SER A 261 -2.89 -5.62 12.76
N PHE A 262 -2.03 -6.64 12.86
CA PHE A 262 -1.96 -7.74 11.90
C PHE A 262 -3.13 -8.70 12.04
N GLN A 263 -3.46 -9.08 13.27
CA GLN A 263 -4.53 -10.06 13.55
C GLN A 263 -5.90 -9.52 13.12
N TYR A 264 -6.25 -8.28 13.46
CA TYR A 264 -7.50 -7.69 13.01
C TYR A 264 -7.60 -7.63 11.49
N SER A 265 -6.49 -7.35 10.81
CA SER A 265 -6.45 -7.32 9.35
C SER A 265 -6.82 -8.68 8.75
N VAL A 266 -6.23 -9.78 9.22
CA VAL A 266 -6.51 -11.12 8.66
C VAL A 266 -7.87 -11.66 9.08
N LEU A 267 -8.27 -11.46 10.33
CA LEU A 267 -9.60 -11.87 10.84
C LEU A 267 -10.74 -11.14 10.12
N SER A 268 -10.50 -9.91 9.64
CA SER A 268 -11.47 -9.17 8.84
C SER A 268 -11.75 -9.86 7.50
N TYR A 269 -10.79 -10.59 6.94
CA TYR A 269 -11.01 -11.34 5.70
C TYR A 269 -11.99 -12.49 5.86
N ASP A 270 -12.11 -13.10 7.05
CA ASP A 270 -13.13 -14.13 7.32
C ASP A 270 -14.55 -13.59 7.20
N ALA A 271 -14.74 -12.31 7.52
CA ALA A 271 -16.01 -11.61 7.40
C ALA A 271 -16.20 -10.95 6.02
N ASN A 272 -15.18 -10.97 5.15
CA ASN A 272 -15.22 -10.34 3.83
C ASN A 272 -15.97 -11.20 2.81
N THR A 273 -16.23 -10.61 1.66
CA THR A 273 -16.81 -11.26 0.48
C THR A 273 -15.76 -11.87 -0.45
N ILE A 274 -14.48 -11.71 -0.14
CA ILE A 274 -13.38 -12.33 -0.89
C ILE A 274 -13.17 -13.74 -0.35
N ASP A 275 -13.44 -14.73 -1.17
CA ASP A 275 -13.23 -16.12 -0.78
C ASP A 275 -11.74 -16.50 -0.94
N ILE A 276 -11.14 -16.95 0.16
CA ILE A 276 -9.76 -17.40 0.24
C ILE A 276 -9.77 -18.86 0.69
N PHE A 277 -9.17 -19.75 -0.10
CA PHE A 277 -9.19 -21.18 0.16
C PHE A 277 -7.79 -21.74 0.40
N ARG A 278 -7.67 -22.66 1.37
CA ARG A 278 -6.45 -23.44 1.62
C ARG A 278 -5.95 -24.11 0.34
N GLY A 279 -4.62 -24.07 0.13
CA GLY A 279 -3.97 -24.68 -1.02
C GLY A 279 -3.96 -23.85 -2.30
N GLN A 280 -4.68 -22.71 -2.35
CA GLN A 280 -4.48 -21.70 -3.38
C GLN A 280 -3.11 -21.05 -3.26
N LYS A 281 -2.67 -20.33 -4.30
CA LYS A 281 -1.34 -19.71 -4.37
C LYS A 281 -1.41 -18.20 -4.41
N MET A 282 -0.67 -17.53 -3.52
CA MET A 282 -0.44 -16.08 -3.51
C MET A 282 0.97 -15.78 -4.03
N TYR A 283 1.09 -14.91 -5.04
CA TYR A 283 2.40 -14.39 -5.43
C TYR A 283 2.81 -13.25 -4.51
N GLN A 284 3.81 -13.51 -3.67
CA GLN A 284 4.40 -12.50 -2.80
C GLN A 284 5.45 -11.71 -3.59
N ILE A 285 5.01 -10.62 -4.23
CA ILE A 285 5.87 -9.69 -4.99
C ILE A 285 6.09 -8.37 -4.25
N VAL A 286 5.10 -7.90 -3.48
CA VAL A 286 5.24 -6.66 -2.70
C VAL A 286 6.34 -6.85 -1.66
N PRO A 287 7.31 -5.92 -1.60
CA PRO A 287 8.40 -6.04 -0.63
C PRO A 287 7.92 -6.08 0.82
N PRO A 288 8.53 -6.93 1.68
CA PRO A 288 8.08 -7.14 3.06
C PRO A 288 8.40 -6.00 4.03
N TRP A 289 9.17 -5.00 3.61
CA TRP A 289 9.37 -3.75 4.36
C TRP A 289 8.21 -2.75 4.21
N TYR A 290 7.17 -3.11 3.47
CA TYR A 290 5.87 -2.43 3.49
C TYR A 290 4.86 -3.29 4.24
N SER A 291 3.92 -2.66 4.94
CA SER A 291 2.87 -3.39 5.67
C SER A 291 2.06 -4.33 4.77
N THR A 292 1.73 -3.90 3.56
CA THR A 292 1.04 -4.73 2.55
C THR A 292 1.84 -6.00 2.21
N GLY A 293 3.17 -5.88 2.04
CA GLY A 293 4.04 -7.02 1.72
C GLY A 293 4.11 -8.05 2.84
N LEU A 294 4.17 -7.59 4.09
CA LEU A 294 4.23 -8.49 5.23
C LEU A 294 2.84 -8.98 5.66
N ASN A 295 1.85 -8.10 5.72
CA ASN A 295 0.51 -8.45 6.21
C ASN A 295 -0.29 -9.22 5.15
N THR A 296 -0.61 -8.59 4.03
CA THR A 296 -1.52 -9.19 3.03
C THR A 296 -0.86 -10.22 2.13
N SER A 297 0.46 -10.17 1.92
CA SER A 297 1.15 -11.11 1.03
C SER A 297 1.95 -12.22 1.74
N ILE A 298 2.08 -12.15 3.08
CA ILE A 298 2.74 -13.19 3.89
C ILE A 298 1.83 -13.66 5.03
N HIS A 299 1.37 -12.76 5.92
CA HIS A 299 0.61 -13.18 7.09
C HIS A 299 -0.78 -13.73 6.74
N LEU A 300 -1.54 -13.04 5.89
CA LEU A 300 -2.85 -13.50 5.42
C LEU A 300 -2.79 -14.89 4.74
N PRO A 301 -1.86 -15.15 3.79
CA PRO A 301 -1.70 -16.49 3.24
C PRO A 301 -1.42 -17.56 4.30
N LEU A 302 -0.52 -17.30 5.25
CA LEU A 302 -0.20 -18.26 6.31
C LEU A 302 -1.36 -18.48 7.27
N HIS A 303 -2.13 -17.43 7.59
CA HIS A 303 -3.36 -17.52 8.35
C HIS A 303 -4.37 -18.46 7.67
N SER A 304 -4.58 -18.27 6.36
CA SER A 304 -5.63 -18.95 5.58
C SER A 304 -5.19 -20.29 4.98
N GLY A 305 -3.92 -20.71 5.16
CA GLY A 305 -3.39 -21.93 4.55
C GLY A 305 -3.15 -21.82 3.04
N VAL A 306 -2.97 -20.61 2.54
CA VAL A 306 -2.62 -20.33 1.14
C VAL A 306 -1.12 -20.47 0.94
N ILE A 307 -0.71 -21.05 -0.18
CA ILE A 307 0.69 -21.26 -0.54
C ILE A 307 1.32 -19.93 -0.96
N ILE A 308 2.39 -19.52 -0.30
CA ILE A 308 3.16 -18.35 -0.71
C ILE A 308 4.14 -18.74 -1.82
N PHE A 309 3.95 -18.21 -3.02
CA PHE A 309 4.95 -18.30 -4.09
C PHE A 309 5.86 -17.06 -3.99
N GLN A 310 7.16 -17.28 -3.82
CA GLN A 310 8.16 -16.23 -3.68
C GLN A 310 9.14 -16.21 -4.85
N ASP A 311 9.30 -15.03 -5.45
CA ASP A 311 10.40 -14.68 -6.34
C ASP A 311 10.80 -13.23 -6.01
N PRO A 312 11.98 -12.99 -5.41
CA PRO A 312 12.37 -11.68 -4.90
C PRO A 312 12.74 -10.66 -6.00
N ARG A 313 12.68 -11.05 -7.27
CA ARG A 313 12.96 -10.16 -8.40
C ARG A 313 11.75 -9.27 -8.67
N PHE A 314 11.87 -7.99 -8.35
CA PHE A 314 10.84 -6.99 -8.61
C PHE A 314 10.99 -6.45 -10.05
N GLU A 315 10.60 -7.28 -11.03
CA GLU A 315 10.75 -7.01 -12.46
C GLU A 315 9.43 -7.35 -13.18
N ARG A 316 8.93 -6.45 -14.02
CA ARG A 316 7.65 -6.57 -14.73
C ARG A 316 7.54 -7.88 -15.54
N ASP A 317 8.57 -8.18 -16.34
CA ASP A 317 8.56 -9.37 -17.21
C ASP A 317 8.63 -10.66 -16.42
N VAL A 318 9.37 -10.66 -15.30
CA VAL A 318 9.43 -11.79 -14.35
C VAL A 318 8.07 -12.00 -13.70
N PHE A 319 7.39 -10.93 -13.30
CA PHE A 319 6.06 -10.99 -12.71
C PHE A 319 5.06 -11.66 -13.65
N VAL A 320 4.95 -11.22 -14.91
CA VAL A 320 4.05 -11.81 -15.89
C VAL A 320 4.37 -13.29 -16.15
N LYS A 321 5.67 -13.61 -16.39
CA LYS A 321 6.13 -14.99 -16.61
C LYS A 321 5.81 -15.90 -15.43
N ASN A 322 5.95 -15.41 -14.20
CA ASN A 322 5.64 -16.17 -12.99
C ASN A 322 4.14 -16.39 -12.81
N ILE A 323 3.29 -15.39 -13.00
CA ILE A 323 1.84 -15.55 -12.95
C ILE A 323 1.39 -16.63 -13.93
N ILE A 324 1.86 -16.57 -15.17
CA ILE A 324 1.52 -17.54 -16.22
C ILE A 324 2.06 -18.92 -15.89
N LYS A 325 3.32 -19.04 -15.47
CA LYS A 325 3.96 -20.34 -15.21
C LYS A 325 3.41 -21.03 -13.97
N GLN A 326 3.19 -20.29 -12.90
CA GLN A 326 2.79 -20.86 -11.61
C GLN A 326 1.28 -20.97 -11.46
N GLN A 327 0.50 -20.32 -12.36
CA GLN A 327 -0.96 -20.28 -12.27
C GLN A 327 -1.39 -19.89 -10.85
N VAL A 328 -0.95 -18.70 -10.40
CA VAL A 328 -1.24 -18.17 -9.06
C VAL A 328 -2.69 -17.68 -8.99
N ASP A 329 -3.32 -17.84 -7.84
CA ASP A 329 -4.71 -17.43 -7.61
C ASP A 329 -4.80 -15.95 -7.19
N TYR A 330 -3.83 -15.48 -6.42
CA TYR A 330 -3.78 -14.14 -5.87
C TYR A 330 -2.47 -13.44 -6.20
N ALA A 331 -2.54 -12.17 -6.56
CA ALA A 331 -1.39 -11.28 -6.65
C ALA A 331 -1.81 -9.87 -6.26
N ILE A 332 -1.00 -9.20 -5.44
CA ILE A 332 -1.11 -7.77 -5.17
C ILE A 332 0.14 -7.13 -5.76
N ALA A 333 -0.03 -6.18 -6.67
CA ALA A 333 1.09 -5.53 -7.33
C ALA A 333 0.70 -4.11 -7.81
N PRO A 334 1.67 -3.21 -8.02
CA PRO A 334 1.39 -1.93 -8.65
C PRO A 334 0.98 -2.09 -10.12
N THR A 335 0.27 -1.09 -10.66
CA THR A 335 -0.18 -1.03 -12.05
C THR A 335 0.94 -1.35 -13.04
N SER A 336 2.12 -0.78 -12.82
CA SER A 336 3.31 -0.96 -13.68
C SER A 336 3.72 -2.43 -13.87
N MET A 337 3.46 -3.31 -12.91
CA MET A 337 3.69 -4.75 -13.04
C MET A 337 2.63 -5.42 -13.93
N TYR A 338 1.36 -5.04 -13.76
CA TYR A 338 0.26 -5.57 -14.56
C TYR A 338 0.31 -5.10 -16.03
N GLU A 339 0.84 -3.91 -16.31
CA GLU A 339 1.08 -3.42 -17.68
C GLU A 339 1.94 -4.38 -18.51
N GLY A 340 2.72 -5.25 -17.88
CA GLY A 340 3.44 -6.30 -18.59
C GLY A 340 2.55 -7.27 -19.37
N PHE A 341 1.26 -7.40 -19.00
CA PHE A 341 0.28 -8.16 -19.80
C PHE A 341 -0.16 -7.46 -21.08
N LEU A 342 0.28 -6.23 -21.33
CA LEU A 342 0.10 -5.53 -22.61
C LEU A 342 1.20 -5.87 -23.63
N ASP A 343 2.27 -6.53 -23.21
CA ASP A 343 3.37 -6.95 -24.07
C ASP A 343 3.05 -8.32 -24.69
N GLU A 344 2.71 -8.31 -25.98
CA GLU A 344 2.41 -9.53 -26.77
C GLU A 344 3.55 -10.56 -26.75
N SER A 345 4.82 -10.12 -26.61
CA SER A 345 5.95 -11.04 -26.57
C SER A 345 5.94 -11.94 -25.32
N LEU A 346 5.31 -11.47 -24.24
CA LEU A 346 5.21 -12.21 -22.98
C LEU A 346 4.00 -13.15 -22.94
N ILE A 347 2.89 -12.82 -23.63
CA ILE A 347 1.60 -13.49 -23.49
C ILE A 347 1.18 -14.33 -24.69
N LYS A 348 1.72 -14.07 -25.90
CA LYS A 348 1.32 -14.77 -27.14
C LYS A 348 1.39 -16.30 -27.00
N GLY A 349 0.27 -16.97 -27.26
CA GLY A 349 0.16 -18.43 -27.18
C GLY A 349 0.22 -19.00 -25.76
N LYS A 350 0.21 -18.18 -24.71
CA LYS A 350 0.16 -18.62 -23.32
C LYS A 350 -1.27 -18.78 -22.84
N LYS A 351 -1.48 -19.67 -21.85
CA LYS A 351 -2.74 -19.86 -21.14
C LYS A 351 -2.64 -19.36 -19.72
N LEU A 352 -3.68 -18.69 -19.26
CA LEU A 352 -3.83 -18.22 -17.89
C LEU A 352 -5.23 -18.63 -17.42
N VAL A 353 -5.33 -19.47 -16.40
CA VAL A 353 -6.61 -19.99 -15.90
C VAL A 353 -6.75 -19.87 -14.37
N GLY A 354 -5.64 -19.63 -13.65
CA GLY A 354 -5.61 -19.65 -12.20
C GLY A 354 -5.86 -18.30 -11.53
N LEU A 355 -5.68 -17.18 -12.22
CA LEU A 355 -5.71 -15.86 -11.59
C LEU A 355 -7.13 -15.44 -11.17
N ALA A 356 -7.48 -15.73 -9.92
CA ALA A 356 -8.82 -15.49 -9.38
C ALA A 356 -8.98 -14.06 -8.81
N ASN A 357 -7.98 -13.60 -8.09
CA ASN A 357 -8.02 -12.33 -7.35
C ASN A 357 -6.75 -11.47 -7.57
N PRO A 358 -6.60 -10.84 -8.73
CA PRO A 358 -5.56 -9.84 -8.94
C PRO A 358 -5.98 -8.50 -8.31
N PHE A 359 -5.09 -7.93 -7.50
CA PHE A 359 -5.26 -6.62 -6.88
C PHE A 359 -4.17 -5.66 -7.32
N GLU A 360 -4.59 -4.47 -7.70
CA GLU A 360 -3.74 -3.31 -7.84
C GLU A 360 -3.77 -2.49 -6.56
N GLY A 361 -2.62 -1.98 -6.14
CA GLY A 361 -2.52 -1.07 -5.02
C GLY A 361 -1.22 -0.27 -5.06
N GLY A 362 -1.35 1.02 -4.72
CA GLY A 362 -0.22 1.93 -4.56
C GLY A 362 0.07 2.84 -5.75
N GLU A 363 -0.54 2.62 -6.92
CA GLU A 363 -0.45 3.48 -8.11
C GLU A 363 -1.85 3.78 -8.66
N ALA A 364 -1.96 4.79 -9.52
CA ALA A 364 -3.21 5.06 -10.21
C ALA A 364 -3.40 4.11 -11.40
N LEU A 365 -4.57 3.53 -11.54
CA LEU A 365 -4.95 2.67 -12.65
C LEU A 365 -5.99 3.37 -13.53
N SER A 366 -5.67 3.61 -14.80
CA SER A 366 -6.67 4.14 -15.74
C SER A 366 -7.61 3.03 -16.23
N THR A 367 -8.87 3.38 -16.49
CA THR A 367 -9.87 2.44 -17.00
C THR A 367 -9.43 1.78 -18.30
N GLU A 368 -8.84 2.55 -19.22
CA GLU A 368 -8.37 2.02 -20.52
C GLU A 368 -7.27 0.97 -20.35
N VAL A 369 -6.29 1.21 -19.47
CA VAL A 369 -5.20 0.26 -19.18
C VAL A 369 -5.78 -0.99 -18.53
N LYS A 370 -6.68 -0.84 -17.56
CA LYS A 370 -7.39 -1.95 -16.91
C LYS A 370 -8.10 -2.83 -17.92
N GLU A 371 -8.95 -2.25 -18.78
CA GLU A 371 -9.71 -2.97 -19.80
C GLU A 371 -8.80 -3.73 -20.78
N LYS A 372 -7.71 -3.13 -21.21
CA LYS A 372 -6.73 -3.79 -22.10
C LYS A 372 -6.09 -5.01 -21.43
N ILE A 373 -5.72 -4.90 -20.15
CA ILE A 373 -5.16 -5.99 -19.37
C ILE A 373 -6.19 -7.13 -19.24
N GLU A 374 -7.43 -6.81 -18.83
CA GLU A 374 -8.52 -7.78 -18.66
C GLU A 374 -8.87 -8.48 -19.99
N ASN A 375 -8.92 -7.75 -21.09
CA ASN A 375 -9.13 -8.32 -22.43
C ASN A 375 -8.01 -9.31 -22.82
N ASN A 376 -6.76 -9.01 -22.48
CA ASN A 376 -5.64 -9.92 -22.69
C ASN A 376 -5.75 -11.17 -21.82
N TRP A 377 -6.13 -11.06 -20.55
CA TRP A 377 -6.40 -12.20 -19.69
C TRP A 377 -7.53 -13.07 -20.25
N LYS A 378 -8.62 -12.47 -20.74
CA LYS A 378 -9.72 -13.19 -21.35
C LYS A 378 -9.27 -13.95 -22.61
N ARG A 379 -8.43 -13.34 -23.46
CA ARG A 379 -7.79 -14.03 -24.61
C ARG A 379 -6.94 -15.24 -24.17
N MET A 380 -6.30 -15.14 -23.00
CA MET A 380 -5.49 -16.21 -22.43
C MET A 380 -6.32 -17.30 -21.73
N GLY A 381 -7.63 -17.13 -21.59
CA GLY A 381 -8.57 -18.05 -20.96
C GLY A 381 -8.92 -17.74 -19.50
N CYS A 382 -8.60 -16.55 -19.00
CA CYS A 382 -8.92 -16.10 -17.65
C CYS A 382 -9.91 -14.93 -17.69
N ASP A 383 -11.13 -15.17 -17.24
CA ASP A 383 -12.18 -14.14 -17.14
C ASP A 383 -12.22 -13.61 -15.71
N THR A 384 -11.32 -12.70 -15.39
CA THR A 384 -11.20 -12.05 -14.08
C THR A 384 -11.06 -10.55 -14.22
N THR A 385 -11.33 -9.83 -13.14
CA THR A 385 -11.24 -8.38 -13.08
C THR A 385 -10.08 -7.95 -12.18
N LEU A 386 -9.27 -7.01 -12.66
CA LEU A 386 -8.24 -6.34 -11.84
C LEU A 386 -8.93 -5.42 -10.85
N ARG A 387 -8.79 -5.73 -9.57
CA ARG A 387 -9.41 -5.00 -8.47
C ARG A 387 -8.47 -3.96 -7.90
N VAL A 388 -9.05 -2.89 -7.40
CA VAL A 388 -8.31 -1.83 -6.72
C VAL A 388 -8.51 -1.96 -5.21
N ALA A 389 -7.44 -1.72 -4.47
CA ALA A 389 -7.44 -1.60 -3.02
C ALA A 389 -6.74 -0.31 -2.59
N TYR A 390 -7.24 0.33 -1.55
CA TYR A 390 -6.64 1.53 -0.98
C TYR A 390 -6.29 1.32 0.48
N GLY A 391 -5.16 1.90 0.89
CA GLY A 391 -4.71 1.90 2.27
C GLY A 391 -3.32 2.50 2.44
N GLN A 392 -2.86 2.54 3.68
CA GLN A 392 -1.56 3.09 4.07
C GLN A 392 -0.91 2.17 5.10
N CYS A 393 0.41 2.25 5.24
CA CYS A 393 1.12 1.48 6.28
C CYS A 393 0.62 1.82 7.68
N GLU A 394 0.27 3.09 7.90
CA GLU A 394 -0.29 3.61 9.15
C GLU A 394 -1.67 3.01 9.49
N CYS A 395 -2.40 2.52 8.50
CA CYS A 395 -3.69 1.84 8.67
C CYS A 395 -3.56 0.30 8.66
N GLY A 396 -2.35 -0.23 8.79
CA GLY A 396 -2.07 -1.66 8.83
C GLY A 396 -1.92 -2.35 7.48
N ALA A 397 -2.23 -1.74 6.38
CA ALA A 397 -2.03 -2.04 4.97
C ALA A 397 -3.22 -1.62 4.11
N GLN A 398 -4.40 -2.18 4.36
CA GLN A 398 -5.59 -2.03 3.52
C GLN A 398 -6.74 -1.44 4.34
N ALA A 399 -7.43 -0.46 3.78
CA ALA A 399 -8.63 0.13 4.37
C ALA A 399 -9.88 -0.13 3.52
N THR A 400 -9.73 -0.16 2.19
CA THR A 400 -10.82 -0.52 1.27
C THR A 400 -10.39 -1.58 0.27
N SER A 401 -11.38 -2.23 -0.33
CA SER A 401 -11.19 -3.23 -1.37
C SER A 401 -12.39 -3.28 -2.31
N GLN A 402 -12.12 -3.44 -3.60
CA GLN A 402 -13.14 -3.88 -4.54
C GLN A 402 -13.43 -5.38 -4.33
N SER A 403 -14.71 -5.72 -4.19
CA SER A 403 -15.17 -7.10 -4.02
C SER A 403 -15.49 -7.78 -5.34
N GLN A 404 -15.43 -9.12 -5.37
CA GLN A 404 -15.81 -9.91 -6.56
C GLN A 404 -17.28 -9.82 -6.90
N ASN A 405 -18.12 -9.71 -5.89
CA ASN A 405 -19.56 -9.87 -5.99
C ASN A 405 -20.32 -8.52 -6.04
N ILE A 406 -19.57 -7.42 -6.12
CA ILE A 406 -20.12 -6.05 -6.13
C ILE A 406 -19.61 -5.35 -7.37
N ARG A 407 -20.50 -4.74 -8.12
CA ARG A 407 -20.11 -3.84 -9.21
C ARG A 407 -19.76 -2.48 -8.61
N HIS A 408 -18.48 -2.14 -8.65
CA HIS A 408 -17.98 -0.85 -8.21
C HIS A 408 -18.03 0.16 -9.37
N PRO A 409 -18.40 1.43 -9.09
CA PRO A 409 -18.29 2.50 -10.08
C PRO A 409 -16.85 2.72 -10.53
N GLU A 410 -16.70 3.25 -11.74
CA GLU A 410 -15.38 3.66 -12.25
C GLU A 410 -14.71 4.68 -11.34
N GLY A 411 -13.40 4.54 -11.11
CA GLY A 411 -12.63 5.39 -10.21
C GLY A 411 -12.78 5.09 -8.72
N SER A 412 -13.70 4.17 -8.33
CA SER A 412 -13.81 3.71 -6.95
C SER A 412 -12.59 2.86 -6.55
N VAL A 413 -12.08 3.08 -5.35
CA VAL A 413 -11.08 2.22 -4.71
C VAL A 413 -11.72 1.15 -3.81
N GLY A 414 -13.01 0.89 -4.00
CA GLY A 414 -13.79 -0.10 -3.27
C GLY A 414 -14.46 0.45 -2.01
N ILE A 415 -15.00 -0.49 -1.23
CA ILE A 415 -15.68 -0.23 0.04
C ILE A 415 -14.76 -0.53 1.22
N PRO A 416 -14.98 0.09 2.41
CA PRO A 416 -14.25 -0.26 3.62
C PRO A 416 -14.26 -1.77 3.87
N ILE A 417 -13.12 -2.33 4.29
CA ILE A 417 -13.05 -3.73 4.71
C ILE A 417 -13.76 -3.94 6.06
N PRO A 418 -14.13 -5.18 6.44
CA PRO A 418 -14.78 -5.44 7.72
C PRO A 418 -14.02 -4.87 8.92
N GLY A 419 -14.72 -4.21 9.82
CA GLY A 419 -14.14 -3.54 11.00
C GLY A 419 -13.61 -2.12 10.74
N VAL A 420 -13.50 -1.69 9.50
CA VAL A 420 -13.06 -0.34 9.13
C VAL A 420 -14.26 0.58 8.89
N THR A 421 -14.16 1.80 9.40
CA THR A 421 -15.10 2.89 9.10
C THR A 421 -14.34 4.03 8.43
N ILE A 422 -14.88 4.56 7.35
CA ILE A 422 -14.33 5.73 6.66
C ILE A 422 -15.36 6.85 6.73
N GLY A 423 -14.89 8.05 7.09
CA GLY A 423 -15.65 9.29 7.05
C GLY A 423 -14.93 10.35 6.21
N ILE A 424 -15.70 11.24 5.65
CA ILE A 424 -15.20 12.41 4.91
C ILE A 424 -15.45 13.65 5.76
N PHE A 425 -14.42 14.47 5.96
CA PHE A 425 -14.47 15.60 6.88
C PHE A 425 -13.95 16.88 6.22
N ASP A 426 -14.49 18.02 6.62
CA ASP A 426 -13.92 19.33 6.27
C ASP A 426 -12.61 19.61 7.06
N ASP A 427 -12.03 20.79 6.89
CA ASP A 427 -10.80 21.17 7.58
C ASP A 427 -11.01 21.47 9.09
N GLU A 428 -12.25 21.70 9.51
CA GLU A 428 -12.69 21.89 10.91
C GLU A 428 -13.14 20.56 11.57
N PHE A 429 -12.96 19.44 10.89
CA PHE A 429 -13.39 18.10 11.31
C PHE A 429 -14.90 17.92 11.48
N ASN A 430 -15.72 18.68 10.73
CA ASN A 430 -17.14 18.37 10.58
C ASN A 430 -17.30 17.28 9.51
N GLU A 431 -18.14 16.27 9.80
CA GLU A 431 -18.40 15.20 8.84
C GLU A 431 -19.26 15.73 7.67
N LEU A 432 -18.81 15.41 6.45
CA LEU A 432 -19.47 15.77 5.20
C LEU A 432 -20.41 14.66 4.72
N LYS A 433 -21.38 15.04 3.89
CA LYS A 433 -22.33 14.11 3.29
C LYS A 433 -21.72 13.34 2.12
N TYR A 434 -22.44 12.33 1.64
CA TYR A 434 -22.12 11.64 0.39
C TYR A 434 -21.90 12.63 -0.75
N TYR A 435 -20.92 12.33 -1.61
CA TYR A 435 -20.48 13.14 -2.76
C TYR A 435 -19.84 14.49 -2.41
N GLU A 436 -19.83 14.90 -1.15
CA GLU A 436 -19.07 16.07 -0.72
C GLU A 436 -17.60 15.70 -0.54
N ARG A 437 -16.73 16.53 -1.10
CA ARG A 437 -15.28 16.36 -1.12
C ARG A 437 -14.66 16.88 0.17
N GLY A 438 -13.79 16.07 0.80
CA GLY A 438 -13.09 16.46 2.01
C GLY A 438 -11.92 15.55 2.34
N ASN A 439 -11.42 15.68 3.56
CA ASN A 439 -10.35 14.87 4.11
C ASN A 439 -10.87 13.44 4.40
N ILE A 440 -10.15 12.44 3.93
CA ILE A 440 -10.46 11.04 4.20
C ILE A 440 -9.88 10.67 5.57
N LEU A 441 -10.74 10.33 6.52
CA LEU A 441 -10.34 9.83 7.83
C LEU A 441 -10.79 8.37 7.99
N ILE A 442 -9.93 7.57 8.63
CA ILE A 442 -10.13 6.12 8.79
C ILE A 442 -10.10 5.75 10.27
N ASP A 443 -11.18 5.16 10.76
CA ASP A 443 -11.23 4.46 12.05
C ASP A 443 -11.05 2.96 11.77
N THR A 444 -9.96 2.39 12.29
CA THR A 444 -9.56 1.01 12.02
C THR A 444 -8.89 0.35 13.22
N PRO A 445 -9.24 -0.90 13.56
CA PRO A 445 -8.50 -1.68 14.54
C PRO A 445 -7.14 -2.18 14.02
N CYS A 446 -6.90 -2.11 12.70
CA CYS A 446 -5.67 -2.54 12.06
C CYS A 446 -4.56 -1.47 12.12
N GLY A 447 -4.87 -0.27 12.63
CA GLY A 447 -3.99 0.88 12.59
C GLY A 447 -2.70 0.72 13.40
N MET A 448 -1.74 1.58 13.09
CA MET A 448 -0.48 1.63 13.82
C MET A 448 -0.67 2.02 15.29
N LYS A 449 0.25 1.60 16.13
CA LYS A 449 0.36 2.10 17.51
C LYS A 449 0.75 3.59 17.52
N GLY A 450 1.65 3.98 16.62
CA GLY A 450 2.17 5.32 16.44
C GLY A 450 3.49 5.31 15.69
N TYR A 451 4.10 6.48 15.54
CA TYR A 451 5.45 6.61 15.02
C TYR A 451 6.47 6.41 16.14
N TYR A 452 7.48 5.58 15.90
CA TYR A 452 8.51 5.26 16.90
C TYR A 452 9.29 6.52 17.31
N ASN A 453 9.40 6.76 18.62
CA ASN A 453 10.06 7.94 19.22
C ASN A 453 9.60 9.30 18.66
N LYS A 454 8.36 9.38 18.15
CA LYS A 454 7.80 10.59 17.56
C LYS A 454 6.37 10.84 18.08
N PRO A 455 6.24 11.18 19.38
CA PRO A 455 4.92 11.38 20.00
C PRO A 455 4.16 12.52 19.35
N LYS A 456 4.81 13.65 19.05
CA LYS A 456 4.17 14.82 18.43
C LYS A 456 3.58 14.48 17.06
N GLU A 457 4.37 13.85 16.18
CA GLU A 457 3.91 13.44 14.85
C GLU A 457 2.83 12.34 14.93
N THR A 458 2.84 11.54 16.00
CA THR A 458 1.79 10.57 16.28
C THR A 458 0.49 11.27 16.67
N ASP A 459 0.55 12.25 17.55
CA ASP A 459 -0.61 13.02 17.98
C ASP A 459 -1.20 13.83 16.80
N GLU A 460 -0.35 14.41 15.93
CA GLU A 460 -0.78 15.13 14.72
C GLU A 460 -1.44 14.20 13.68
N TYR A 461 -1.08 12.92 13.66
CA TYR A 461 -1.67 11.94 12.73
C TYR A 461 -3.06 11.46 13.17
N PHE A 462 -3.35 11.45 14.46
CA PHE A 462 -4.62 10.98 14.97
C PHE A 462 -5.53 12.12 15.39
N TYR A 463 -6.80 12.04 14.98
CA TYR A 463 -7.87 12.89 15.48
C TYR A 463 -8.78 12.06 16.39
N TYR A 464 -9.13 12.60 17.54
CA TYR A 464 -10.11 12.01 18.45
C TYR A 464 -11.39 12.85 18.40
N ASP A 465 -12.47 12.25 17.94
CA ASP A 465 -13.75 12.93 17.90
C ASP A 465 -14.39 13.03 19.30
N LYS A 466 -15.49 13.77 19.40
CA LYS A 466 -16.23 13.96 20.66
C LYS A 466 -16.82 12.68 21.25
N TYR A 467 -16.81 11.57 20.49
CA TYR A 467 -17.24 10.24 20.92
C TYR A 467 -16.04 9.38 21.35
N ASN A 468 -14.83 9.98 21.43
CA ASN A 468 -13.59 9.33 21.75
C ASN A 468 -13.16 8.24 20.74
N ARG A 469 -13.59 8.37 19.48
CA ARG A 469 -13.13 7.50 18.39
C ARG A 469 -11.82 8.02 17.83
N LYS A 470 -10.90 7.09 17.57
CA LYS A 470 -9.57 7.40 17.07
C LYS A 470 -9.57 7.32 15.53
N TRP A 471 -9.43 8.44 14.88
CA TRP A 471 -9.36 8.57 13.44
C TRP A 471 -7.94 8.76 12.95
N SER A 472 -7.54 8.00 11.94
CA SER A 472 -6.29 8.17 11.19
C SER A 472 -6.49 9.24 10.12
N CYS A 473 -5.76 10.35 10.21
CA CYS A 473 -5.76 11.42 9.22
C CYS A 473 -4.86 11.03 8.05
N THR A 474 -5.45 10.51 6.97
CA THR A 474 -4.69 9.91 5.86
C THR A 474 -3.83 10.90 5.08
N GLY A 475 -4.20 12.18 5.10
CA GLY A 475 -3.65 13.21 4.22
C GLY A 475 -4.14 13.11 2.78
N ASP A 476 -5.15 12.26 2.52
CA ASP A 476 -5.79 12.14 1.21
C ASP A 476 -7.12 12.90 1.18
N ILE A 477 -7.49 13.38 -0.01
CA ILE A 477 -8.74 14.07 -0.31
C ILE A 477 -9.59 13.15 -1.18
N GLY A 478 -10.89 13.13 -0.91
CA GLY A 478 -11.84 12.34 -1.68
C GLY A 478 -13.27 12.46 -1.19
N TYR A 479 -14.12 11.55 -1.62
CA TYR A 479 -15.54 11.48 -1.24
C TYR A 479 -16.02 10.02 -1.22
N MET A 480 -17.18 9.81 -0.62
CA MET A 480 -17.89 8.52 -0.65
C MET A 480 -19.26 8.66 -1.31
N ASN A 481 -19.72 7.58 -1.95
CA ASN A 481 -21.11 7.49 -2.42
C ASN A 481 -22.00 6.75 -1.40
N GLU A 482 -23.30 6.72 -1.66
CA GLU A 482 -24.31 6.10 -0.78
C GLU A 482 -24.22 4.57 -0.68
N ASN A 483 -23.44 3.93 -1.54
CA ASN A 483 -23.16 2.48 -1.47
C ASN A 483 -21.93 2.15 -0.61
N GLY A 484 -21.18 3.19 -0.21
CA GLY A 484 -19.94 3.06 0.56
C GLY A 484 -18.69 2.95 -0.29
N ASP A 485 -18.78 3.17 -1.61
CA ASP A 485 -17.60 3.26 -2.45
C ASP A 485 -16.80 4.53 -2.15
N LEU A 486 -15.50 4.38 -1.93
CA LEU A 486 -14.57 5.49 -1.73
C LEU A 486 -13.93 5.89 -3.06
N PHE A 487 -13.83 7.20 -3.26
CA PHE A 487 -13.11 7.83 -4.38
C PHE A 487 -12.00 8.69 -3.82
N VAL A 488 -10.76 8.34 -4.14
CA VAL A 488 -9.56 9.09 -3.74
C VAL A 488 -9.14 9.97 -4.91
N GLU A 489 -9.09 11.27 -4.68
CA GLU A 489 -8.78 12.24 -5.73
C GLU A 489 -7.30 12.65 -5.74
N GLY A 490 -6.66 12.74 -4.55
CA GLY A 490 -5.25 13.08 -4.43
C GLY A 490 -4.82 13.39 -3.01
N ARG A 491 -3.59 13.92 -2.85
CA ARG A 491 -3.01 14.29 -1.56
C ARG A 491 -3.38 15.71 -1.15
N LYS A 492 -3.72 15.92 0.12
CA LYS A 492 -4.01 17.24 0.70
C LYS A 492 -2.84 18.23 0.54
N GLU A 493 -1.62 17.72 0.54
CA GLU A 493 -0.39 18.51 0.42
C GLU A 493 0.03 18.74 -1.04
N ASP A 494 -0.64 18.11 -2.01
CA ASP A 494 -0.34 18.26 -3.44
C ASP A 494 -1.10 19.44 -4.05
N PHE A 495 -0.57 20.64 -3.79
CA PHE A 495 -1.13 21.88 -4.29
C PHE A 495 -0.07 22.89 -4.69
N THR A 496 -0.48 23.86 -5.48
CA THR A 496 0.31 25.05 -5.86
C THR A 496 -0.47 26.32 -5.52
N PHE A 497 0.19 27.30 -4.92
CA PHE A 497 -0.41 28.63 -4.76
C PHE A 497 -0.25 29.43 -6.06
N VAL A 498 -1.37 29.86 -6.62
CA VAL A 498 -1.44 30.72 -7.81
C VAL A 498 -2.30 31.93 -7.45
N ASN A 499 -1.72 33.14 -7.52
CA ASN A 499 -2.39 34.39 -7.11
C ASN A 499 -3.05 34.28 -5.72
N ASP A 500 -2.29 33.78 -4.74
CA ASP A 500 -2.72 33.54 -3.34
C ASP A 500 -3.87 32.54 -3.16
N LYS A 501 -4.26 31.83 -4.22
CA LYS A 501 -5.25 30.76 -4.17
C LYS A 501 -4.58 29.40 -4.15
N LYS A 502 -5.04 28.52 -3.28
CA LYS A 502 -4.64 27.12 -3.22
C LYS A 502 -5.28 26.35 -4.37
N ILE A 503 -4.47 25.84 -5.29
CA ILE A 503 -4.90 24.99 -6.42
C ILE A 503 -4.36 23.59 -6.20
N TYR A 504 -5.22 22.61 -6.10
CA TYR A 504 -4.78 21.22 -6.05
C TYR A 504 -4.30 20.75 -7.42
N ASN A 505 -3.08 20.24 -7.49
CA ASN A 505 -2.44 19.81 -8.74
C ASN A 505 -3.21 18.66 -9.40
N PHE A 506 -3.69 17.72 -8.59
CA PHE A 506 -4.49 16.59 -9.07
C PHE A 506 -5.86 16.99 -9.66
N ASP A 507 -6.41 18.16 -9.34
CA ASP A 507 -7.62 18.65 -10.02
C ASP A 507 -7.35 18.87 -11.51
N ILE A 508 -6.18 19.43 -11.82
CA ILE A 508 -5.76 19.68 -13.20
C ILE A 508 -5.50 18.35 -13.92
N GLU A 509 -4.80 17.45 -13.27
CA GLU A 509 -4.53 16.10 -13.79
C GLU A 509 -5.83 15.33 -14.05
N ASN A 510 -6.77 15.34 -13.09
CA ASN A 510 -8.09 14.70 -13.21
C ASN A 510 -9.00 15.34 -14.28
N ALA A 511 -8.68 16.55 -14.74
CA ALA A 511 -9.42 17.16 -15.85
C ALA A 511 -9.07 16.59 -17.21
N ILE A 512 -7.85 16.07 -17.36
CA ILE A 512 -7.28 15.68 -18.65
C ILE A 512 -6.84 14.22 -18.75
N LYS A 513 -6.78 13.49 -17.64
CA LYS A 513 -6.28 12.08 -17.61
C LYS A 513 -7.09 11.11 -18.47
N SER A 514 -8.33 11.45 -18.83
CA SER A 514 -9.20 10.65 -19.70
C SER A 514 -9.02 10.95 -21.19
N GLU A 515 -8.15 11.91 -21.55
CA GLU A 515 -7.87 12.24 -22.95
C GLU A 515 -7.09 11.10 -23.62
N GLN A 516 -7.54 10.65 -24.79
CA GLN A 516 -7.02 9.44 -25.47
C GLN A 516 -5.54 9.50 -25.85
N ASP A 517 -5.01 10.70 -26.03
CA ASP A 517 -3.62 10.91 -26.39
C ASP A 517 -2.68 10.99 -25.18
N ILE A 518 -3.20 11.19 -23.98
CA ILE A 518 -2.42 11.31 -22.75
C ILE A 518 -2.24 9.93 -22.11
N LYS A 519 -0.97 9.48 -22.04
CA LYS A 519 -0.61 8.28 -21.30
C LYS A 519 -0.47 8.56 -19.81
N MET A 520 0.20 9.67 -19.44
CA MET A 520 0.43 10.10 -18.07
C MET A 520 0.58 11.62 -18.01
N CYS A 521 0.16 12.22 -16.91
CA CYS A 521 0.38 13.63 -16.62
C CYS A 521 0.68 13.85 -15.13
N ASP A 522 1.49 14.87 -14.85
CA ASP A 522 1.73 15.42 -13.50
C ASP A 522 1.69 16.95 -13.58
N CYS A 523 0.89 17.57 -12.74
CA CYS A 523 0.87 19.01 -12.55
C CYS A 523 1.74 19.39 -11.35
N ILE A 524 2.57 20.40 -11.48
CA ILE A 524 3.48 20.85 -10.42
C ILE A 524 3.55 22.36 -10.33
N GLY A 525 3.94 22.86 -9.18
CA GLY A 525 4.31 24.28 -9.01
C GLY A 525 5.71 24.55 -9.54
N LYS A 526 5.83 25.05 -10.78
CA LYS A 526 7.09 25.47 -11.41
C LYS A 526 7.56 26.79 -10.81
N PRO A 527 8.80 26.93 -10.27
CA PRO A 527 9.34 28.19 -9.83
C PRO A 527 9.46 29.20 -11.00
N ASN A 528 9.09 30.47 -10.76
CA ASN A 528 9.33 31.56 -11.69
C ASN A 528 10.48 32.45 -11.22
N GLU A 529 10.90 33.40 -12.06
CA GLU A 529 12.03 34.32 -11.78
C GLU A 529 11.81 35.20 -10.54
N LYS A 530 10.57 35.37 -10.10
CA LYS A 530 10.20 36.17 -8.93
C LYS A 530 10.07 35.36 -7.65
N GLY A 531 10.39 34.06 -7.69
CA GLY A 531 10.25 33.15 -6.55
C GLY A 531 8.82 32.67 -6.28
N ASN A 532 7.83 33.08 -7.09
CA ASN A 532 6.48 32.55 -7.05
C ASN A 532 6.41 31.22 -7.84
N LYS A 533 5.35 30.46 -7.63
CA LYS A 533 5.09 29.24 -8.41
C LYS A 533 4.01 29.47 -9.44
N GLU A 534 4.19 28.89 -10.61
CA GLU A 534 3.24 28.83 -11.71
C GLU A 534 2.94 27.38 -12.03
N LEU A 535 1.76 27.08 -12.60
CA LEU A 535 1.39 25.70 -12.91
C LEU A 535 2.19 25.21 -14.13
N GLY A 536 2.95 24.15 -13.94
CA GLY A 536 3.65 23.41 -14.97
C GLY A 536 3.04 22.03 -15.14
N LEU A 537 2.65 21.69 -16.39
CA LEU A 537 2.04 20.42 -16.73
C LEU A 537 3.04 19.55 -17.50
N HIS A 538 3.45 18.45 -16.89
CA HIS A 538 4.29 17.44 -17.52
C HIS A 538 3.39 16.37 -18.16
N LEU A 539 3.69 15.99 -19.41
CA LEU A 539 2.88 15.09 -20.23
C LEU A 539 3.72 13.98 -20.85
N ILE A 540 3.22 12.77 -20.78
CA ILE A 540 3.66 11.65 -21.62
C ILE A 540 2.48 11.30 -22.52
N PHE A 541 2.66 11.44 -23.82
CA PHE A 541 1.66 11.04 -24.82
C PHE A 541 1.77 9.54 -25.12
N THR A 542 0.67 8.96 -25.61
CA THR A 542 0.69 7.61 -26.14
C THR A 542 1.58 7.53 -27.39
N GLU A 543 2.10 6.37 -27.72
CA GLU A 543 3.14 6.20 -28.76
C GLU A 543 2.73 6.80 -30.11
N MET A 544 1.48 6.62 -30.52
CA MET A 544 0.94 7.15 -31.78
C MET A 544 0.99 8.69 -31.77
N TYR A 545 0.51 9.31 -30.72
CA TYR A 545 0.44 10.78 -30.61
C TYR A 545 1.80 11.40 -30.29
N SER A 546 2.68 10.70 -29.57
CA SER A 546 4.05 11.15 -29.36
C SER A 546 4.80 11.32 -30.68
N LYS A 547 4.66 10.37 -31.62
CA LYS A 547 5.22 10.48 -32.98
C LYS A 547 4.59 11.62 -33.81
N LEU A 548 3.28 11.82 -33.67
CA LEU A 548 2.55 12.90 -34.35
C LEU A 548 3.04 14.27 -33.90
N TYR A 549 3.15 14.50 -32.61
CA TYR A 549 3.52 15.78 -32.01
C TYR A 549 5.02 16.08 -32.11
N ALA A 550 5.88 15.07 -32.12
CA ALA A 550 7.32 15.25 -32.31
C ALA A 550 7.66 15.85 -33.70
N ASN A 551 6.84 15.56 -34.73
CA ASN A 551 7.07 16.00 -36.08
C ASN A 551 6.33 17.30 -36.46
N ASP A 552 5.44 17.81 -35.60
CA ASP A 552 4.63 18.99 -35.88
C ASP A 552 4.40 19.84 -34.61
N ARG A 553 5.28 20.82 -34.43
CA ARG A 553 5.22 21.73 -33.25
C ARG A 553 3.91 22.53 -33.18
N ASN A 554 3.31 22.86 -34.34
CA ASN A 554 2.05 23.60 -34.32
C ASN A 554 0.89 22.73 -33.82
N LYS A 555 0.85 21.46 -34.21
CA LYS A 555 -0.13 20.50 -33.69
C LYS A 555 0.04 20.33 -32.19
N LEU A 556 1.28 20.24 -31.70
CA LEU A 556 1.55 20.15 -30.27
C LEU A 556 1.04 21.38 -29.50
N ILE A 557 1.32 22.61 -30.01
CA ILE A 557 0.86 23.85 -29.36
C ILE A 557 -0.68 23.92 -29.41
N ASN A 558 -1.31 23.59 -30.53
CA ASN A 558 -2.77 23.53 -30.63
C ASN A 558 -3.35 22.56 -29.58
N ARG A 559 -2.70 21.40 -29.38
CA ARG A 559 -3.14 20.44 -28.35
C ARG A 559 -3.05 21.01 -26.95
N PHE A 560 -2.00 21.77 -26.62
CA PHE A 560 -1.90 22.44 -25.33
C PHE A 560 -3.03 23.48 -25.14
N CYS A 561 -3.40 24.22 -26.19
CA CYS A 561 -4.57 25.10 -26.15
C CYS A 561 -5.88 24.32 -25.86
N GLU A 562 -6.07 23.17 -26.52
CA GLU A 562 -7.23 22.31 -26.24
C GLU A 562 -7.27 21.82 -24.79
N LEU A 563 -6.12 21.40 -24.22
CA LEU A 563 -6.04 21.00 -22.82
C LEU A 563 -6.36 22.17 -21.88
N GLN A 564 -5.87 23.39 -22.18
CA GLN A 564 -6.24 24.61 -21.46
C GLN A 564 -7.75 24.85 -21.51
N GLU A 565 -8.39 24.68 -22.66
CA GLU A 565 -9.85 24.81 -22.80
C GLU A 565 -10.61 23.77 -21.99
N ILE A 566 -10.19 22.51 -21.98
CA ILE A 566 -10.81 21.43 -21.21
C ILE A 566 -10.80 21.79 -19.72
N ILE A 567 -9.62 22.17 -19.19
CA ILE A 567 -9.46 22.56 -17.79
C ILE A 567 -10.34 23.77 -17.46
N TYR A 568 -10.29 24.81 -18.30
CA TYR A 568 -11.09 26.01 -18.11
C TYR A 568 -12.60 25.75 -18.19
N LYS A 569 -13.05 24.90 -19.12
CA LYS A 569 -14.47 24.50 -19.26
C LYS A 569 -14.97 23.77 -18.00
N LYS A 570 -14.12 22.93 -17.39
CA LYS A 570 -14.47 22.16 -16.19
C LYS A 570 -14.58 23.06 -14.96
N TYR A 571 -13.60 23.90 -14.70
CA TYR A 571 -13.51 24.64 -13.42
C TYR A 571 -13.94 26.11 -13.49
N LYS A 572 -14.04 26.71 -14.69
CA LYS A 572 -14.35 28.15 -14.89
C LYS A 572 -13.42 29.08 -14.10
N ASN A 573 -12.21 28.62 -13.81
CA ASN A 573 -11.19 29.34 -13.08
C ASN A 573 -9.90 29.41 -13.89
N ILE A 574 -9.49 30.60 -14.27
CA ILE A 574 -8.29 30.83 -15.09
C ILE A 574 -7.00 30.54 -14.32
N ASP A 575 -7.02 30.64 -12.99
CA ASP A 575 -5.86 30.36 -12.16
C ASP A 575 -5.51 28.85 -12.17
N MET A 576 -6.47 27.98 -12.49
CA MET A 576 -6.27 26.54 -12.62
C MET A 576 -5.71 26.11 -13.97
N VAL A 577 -5.57 27.00 -14.93
CA VAL A 577 -5.12 26.68 -16.28
C VAL A 577 -3.59 26.82 -16.36
N PRO A 578 -2.84 25.74 -16.67
CA PRO A 578 -1.39 25.79 -16.86
C PRO A 578 -1.00 26.65 -18.08
N GLU A 579 0.13 27.32 -18.02
CA GLU A 579 0.75 28.04 -19.15
C GLU A 579 2.07 27.39 -19.57
N TYR A 580 2.63 26.50 -18.75
CA TYR A 580 3.89 25.83 -18.99
C TYR A 580 3.66 24.34 -19.19
N PHE A 581 4.13 23.81 -20.31
CA PHE A 581 3.95 22.42 -20.72
C PHE A 581 5.30 21.78 -20.99
N LYS A 582 5.50 20.54 -20.54
CA LYS A 582 6.72 19.78 -20.82
C LYS A 582 6.36 18.36 -21.26
N VAL A 583 6.74 18.01 -22.49
CA VAL A 583 6.59 16.65 -23.02
C VAL A 583 7.76 15.80 -22.52
N ARG A 584 7.48 14.56 -22.12
CA ARG A 584 8.44 13.61 -21.57
C ARG A 584 8.34 12.25 -22.23
N GLU A 585 9.46 11.52 -22.22
CA GLU A 585 9.49 10.09 -22.54
C GLU A 585 9.18 9.23 -21.32
N SER A 586 9.62 9.68 -20.13
CA SER A 586 9.37 9.02 -18.83
C SER A 586 9.35 10.03 -17.70
N PHE A 587 8.69 9.69 -16.60
CA PHE A 587 8.81 10.40 -15.33
C PHE A 587 10.00 9.90 -14.52
N PRO A 588 10.61 10.74 -13.66
CA PRO A 588 11.57 10.28 -12.67
C PRO A 588 10.86 9.52 -11.56
N TYR A 589 11.49 8.44 -11.09
CA TYR A 589 10.99 7.63 -9.99
C TYR A 589 12.00 7.60 -8.85
N LYS A 590 11.49 7.66 -7.61
CA LYS A 590 12.28 7.39 -6.41
C LYS A 590 12.66 5.90 -6.36
N PRO A 591 13.72 5.52 -5.64
CA PRO A 591 14.08 4.11 -5.45
C PRO A 591 12.95 3.24 -4.86
N SER A 592 11.96 3.85 -4.23
CA SER A 592 10.74 3.19 -3.73
C SER A 592 9.75 2.77 -4.82
N GLY A 593 9.98 3.14 -6.08
CA GLY A 593 9.07 2.95 -7.20
C GLY A 593 8.01 4.04 -7.38
N LYS A 594 7.89 4.99 -6.45
CA LYS A 594 6.96 6.13 -6.57
C LYS A 594 7.53 7.24 -7.44
N ARG A 595 6.67 8.01 -8.12
CA ARG A 595 7.08 9.19 -8.89
C ARG A 595 7.82 10.20 -8.03
N ASP A 596 8.88 10.80 -8.56
CA ASP A 596 9.71 11.78 -7.87
C ASP A 596 9.22 13.21 -8.15
N ILE A 597 8.09 13.56 -7.56
CA ILE A 597 7.44 14.88 -7.70
C ILE A 597 8.37 16.01 -7.20
N GLU A 598 9.20 15.74 -6.20
CA GLU A 598 10.14 16.72 -5.68
C GLU A 598 11.17 17.14 -6.73
N ASN A 599 11.73 16.17 -7.47
CA ASN A 599 12.66 16.47 -8.55
C ASN A 599 11.95 17.15 -9.73
N LEU A 600 10.72 16.73 -10.05
CA LEU A 600 9.91 17.44 -11.06
C LEU A 600 9.68 18.90 -10.69
N GLY A 601 9.40 19.20 -9.42
CA GLY A 601 9.16 20.56 -8.92
C GLY A 601 10.38 21.48 -8.90
N LYS A 602 11.59 20.94 -9.04
CA LYS A 602 12.84 21.71 -9.15
C LYS A 602 13.19 22.10 -10.59
N GLU A 603 12.50 21.53 -11.57
CA GLU A 603 12.79 21.78 -12.99
C GLU A 603 12.28 23.14 -13.43
N THR A 604 13.13 23.90 -14.10
CA THR A 604 12.81 25.24 -14.62
C THR A 604 12.93 25.34 -16.13
N GLU A 605 13.63 24.39 -16.77
CA GLU A 605 13.99 24.45 -18.18
C GLU A 605 13.15 23.55 -19.09
N ASN A 606 13.18 23.87 -20.39
CA ASN A 606 12.54 23.10 -21.46
C ASN A 606 11.02 23.01 -21.37
N PHE A 607 10.39 24.01 -20.76
CA PHE A 607 8.94 24.17 -20.83
C PHE A 607 8.55 24.96 -22.10
N ILE A 608 7.43 24.57 -22.70
CA ILE A 608 6.78 25.32 -23.77
C ILE A 608 5.73 26.22 -23.12
N TYR A 609 5.88 27.52 -23.28
CA TYR A 609 4.90 28.50 -22.81
C TYR A 609 3.74 28.63 -23.80
N VAL A 610 2.51 28.60 -23.30
CA VAL A 610 1.28 28.84 -24.06
C VAL A 610 0.38 29.79 -23.30
N ASP A 611 0.21 31.00 -23.83
CA ASP A 611 -0.63 32.03 -23.23
C ASP A 611 -2.09 31.55 -23.08
N LYS A 612 -2.68 31.78 -21.94
CA LYS A 612 -4.09 31.43 -21.63
C LYS A 612 -5.05 32.60 -21.68
N SER A 613 -4.59 33.81 -21.99
CA SER A 613 -5.41 35.04 -21.96
C SER A 613 -6.58 34.98 -22.94
N TYR A 614 -6.42 34.23 -24.04
CA TYR A 614 -7.47 34.04 -25.06
C TYR A 614 -8.74 33.39 -24.52
N LEU A 615 -8.64 32.58 -23.44
CA LEU A 615 -9.78 31.92 -22.82
C LEU A 615 -10.80 32.89 -22.24
N LYS A 616 -10.35 34.08 -21.79
CA LYS A 616 -11.23 35.14 -21.28
C LYS A 616 -12.02 35.83 -22.38
N GLN A 617 -11.55 35.76 -23.62
CA GLN A 617 -12.13 36.47 -24.77
C GLN A 617 -13.02 35.58 -25.67
N ASN A 618 -12.98 34.24 -25.50
CA ASN A 618 -13.69 33.30 -26.32
C ASN A 618 -15.22 33.31 -26.07
N PRO A 619 -16.06 33.73 -27.05
CA PRO A 619 -17.53 33.84 -26.87
C PRO A 619 -18.22 32.49 -26.64
N LEU A 620 -17.65 31.38 -27.11
CA LEU A 620 -18.21 30.03 -26.96
C LEU A 620 -18.13 29.54 -25.47
N ILE A 621 -17.28 30.16 -24.68
CA ILE A 621 -17.10 29.85 -23.26
C ILE A 621 -18.02 30.73 -22.40
N LYS A 622 -18.48 31.87 -22.92
CA LYS A 622 -19.39 32.82 -22.23
C LYS A 622 -20.87 32.42 -22.26
N LYS A 623 -21.29 31.49 -23.13
CA LYS A 623 -22.69 31.08 -23.29
C LYS A 623 -23.06 29.82 -22.52
N LYS A 624 -22.97 29.83 -21.21
CA LYS A 624 -23.79 29.03 -20.28
C LYS A 624 -23.70 29.68 -18.90
N LYS A 625 -24.53 30.71 -18.72
CA LYS A 625 -25.00 31.14 -17.40
C LYS A 625 -26.35 30.53 -17.15
#